data_b44d46b7694c529b42923853764fb6a9
#
_entry.id   b44d46b7694c529b42923853764fb6a9
#
_cell.length_a   1.000
_cell.length_b   1.000
_cell.length_c   1.000
_cell.angle_alpha   90.00
_cell.angle_beta   90.00
_cell.angle_gamma   90.00
#
_symmetry.space_group_name_H-M   'P 1'
#
loop_
_entity.id
_entity.type
_entity.pdbx_description
1 polymer ?
#
loop_
_entity_poly.entity_id
_entity_poly.type
_entity_poly.pdbx_seq_one_letter_code
_entity_poly.pdbx_strand_id
1 'polypeptide(L)'
;MDHPDLRHDAEHPDHPRTAFGAMVAALRRRREAGHAPFTGQSCDNLPGNGRILRQTVVSLARQSDPDLADWIEAEAAFPNAMVDCIVPATGPREIALARSFGIDAAAPVTHENFRQWVIEDDFRAGRPDWERAA
;
A
#
# COMPACT_ATOMS: atom_id res chain seq x y z
N MET A 1 -11.52 14.27 0.27
CA MET A 1 -11.35 13.34 1.43
C MET A 1 -12.66 13.14 2.16
N ASP A 2 -13.62 12.48 1.51
CA ASP A 2 -14.99 12.40 2.06
C ASP A 2 -15.24 11.14 2.91
N HIS A 3 -14.25 10.22 2.97
CA HIS A 3 -14.40 9.01 3.78
C HIS A 3 -14.28 9.36 5.28
N PRO A 4 -15.19 8.88 6.14
CA PRO A 4 -15.20 9.23 7.57
C PRO A 4 -13.92 8.82 8.31
N ASP A 5 -13.32 7.68 7.96
CA ASP A 5 -12.09 7.23 8.59
C ASP A 5 -10.87 8.07 8.20
N LEU A 6 -10.82 8.64 6.97
CA LEU A 6 -9.77 9.58 6.59
C LEU A 6 -9.90 10.92 7.34
N ARG A 7 -11.12 11.37 7.58
CA ARG A 7 -11.35 12.56 8.45
C ARG A 7 -10.90 12.27 9.88
N HIS A 8 -11.26 11.10 10.41
CA HIS A 8 -10.77 10.66 11.72
C HIS A 8 -9.25 10.71 11.80
N ASP A 9 -8.55 10.15 10.81
CA ASP A 9 -7.08 10.09 10.81
C ASP A 9 -6.43 11.48 10.72
N ALA A 10 -7.08 12.43 10.05
CA ALA A 10 -6.64 13.82 10.03
C ALA A 10 -6.77 14.50 11.40
N GLU A 11 -7.85 14.23 12.11
CA GLU A 11 -8.16 14.80 13.44
C GLU A 11 -7.40 14.08 14.57
N HIS A 12 -7.06 12.78 14.36
CA HIS A 12 -6.43 11.92 15.36
C HIS A 12 -5.19 11.21 14.78
N PRO A 13 -4.15 11.95 14.39
CA PRO A 13 -3.00 11.41 13.65
C PRO A 13 -2.19 10.35 14.42
N ASP A 14 -2.34 10.28 15.75
CA ASP A 14 -1.66 9.29 16.59
C ASP A 14 -2.46 7.99 16.75
N HIS A 15 -3.73 7.99 16.33
CA HIS A 15 -4.65 6.85 16.40
C HIS A 15 -5.31 6.56 15.05
N PRO A 16 -4.51 6.24 14.02
CA PRO A 16 -5.03 6.05 12.67
C PRO A 16 -5.90 4.80 12.56
N ARG A 17 -6.93 4.88 11.72
CA ARG A 17 -7.85 3.80 11.37
C ARG A 17 -7.59 3.24 9.98
N THR A 18 -6.98 4.03 9.10
CA THR A 18 -6.70 3.62 7.73
C THR A 18 -5.21 3.27 7.55
N ALA A 19 -4.91 2.50 6.50
CA ALA A 19 -3.53 2.27 6.08
C ALA A 19 -2.80 3.58 5.73
N PHE A 20 -3.51 4.56 5.17
CA PHE A 20 -2.94 5.87 4.83
C PHE A 20 -2.54 6.65 6.09
N GLY A 21 -3.40 6.67 7.10
CA GLY A 21 -3.08 7.29 8.39
C GLY A 21 -1.92 6.60 9.10
N ALA A 22 -1.88 5.26 9.05
CA ALA A 22 -0.75 4.49 9.58
C ALA A 22 0.57 4.82 8.86
N MET A 23 0.54 5.02 7.52
CA MET A 23 1.70 5.45 6.74
C MET A 23 2.16 6.85 7.16
N VAL A 24 1.25 7.81 7.33
CA VAL A 24 1.59 9.18 7.79
C VAL A 24 2.23 9.12 9.18
N ALA A 25 1.63 8.37 10.12
CA ALA A 25 2.18 8.21 11.47
C ALA A 25 3.58 7.57 11.46
N ALA A 26 3.79 6.56 10.62
CA ALA A 26 5.09 5.90 10.47
C ALA A 26 6.14 6.84 9.85
N LEU A 27 5.78 7.62 8.83
CA LEU A 27 6.67 8.61 8.20
C LEU A 27 7.05 9.73 9.17
N ARG A 28 6.11 10.20 10.01
CA ARG A 28 6.38 11.16 11.08
C ARG A 28 7.45 10.62 12.04
N ARG A 29 7.25 9.42 12.57
CA ARG A 29 8.21 8.79 13.50
C ARG A 29 9.60 8.61 12.88
N ARG A 30 9.67 8.27 11.58
CA ARG A 30 10.95 8.15 10.88
C ARG A 30 11.64 9.50 10.76
N ARG A 31 10.93 10.56 10.40
CA ARG A 31 11.46 11.92 10.30
C ARG A 31 12.00 12.39 11.66
N GLU A 32 11.22 12.22 12.74
CA GLU A 32 11.61 12.56 14.10
C GLU A 32 12.87 11.80 14.56
N ALA A 33 13.02 10.55 14.14
CA ALA A 33 14.20 9.73 14.41
C ALA A 33 15.39 10.00 13.47
N GLY A 34 15.28 10.95 12.53
CA GLY A 34 16.32 11.28 11.56
C GLY A 34 16.52 10.22 10.46
N HIS A 35 15.52 9.37 10.22
CA HIS A 35 15.55 8.35 9.17
C HIS A 35 14.93 8.86 7.88
N ALA A 36 15.46 8.39 6.74
CA ALA A 36 14.85 8.60 5.44
C ALA A 36 13.44 7.96 5.36
N PRO A 37 12.51 8.47 4.53
CA PRO A 37 11.22 7.86 4.32
C PRO A 37 11.36 6.47 3.70
N PHE A 38 10.37 5.62 3.95
CA PHE A 38 10.22 4.37 3.20
C PHE A 38 9.53 4.61 1.85
N THR A 39 9.65 3.66 0.94
CA THR A 39 8.91 3.64 -0.32
C THR A 39 7.48 3.13 -0.08
N GLY A 40 6.48 3.92 -0.47
CA GLY A 40 5.08 3.51 -0.43
C GLY A 40 4.70 2.77 -1.71
N GLN A 41 4.46 1.46 -1.62
CA GLN A 41 4.08 0.62 -2.76
C GLN A 41 2.60 0.28 -2.71
N SER A 42 1.84 0.71 -3.73
CA SER A 42 0.46 0.29 -3.93
C SER A 42 0.40 -0.96 -4.81
N CYS A 43 -0.40 -1.94 -4.39
CA CYS A 43 -0.74 -3.12 -5.18
C CYS A 43 -2.18 -3.07 -5.72
N ASP A 44 -2.82 -1.92 -5.70
CA ASP A 44 -4.16 -1.75 -6.25
C ASP A 44 -4.14 -1.77 -7.78
N ASN A 45 -5.13 -2.41 -8.38
CA ASN A 45 -5.30 -2.44 -9.84
C ASN A 45 -5.95 -1.13 -10.34
N LEU A 46 -5.26 -0.03 -10.14
CA LEU A 46 -5.67 1.31 -10.56
C LEU A 46 -4.58 1.96 -11.42
N PRO A 47 -4.92 2.59 -12.55
CA PRO A 47 -3.96 3.38 -13.31
C PRO A 47 -3.35 4.49 -12.46
N GLY A 48 -2.02 4.52 -12.37
CA GLY A 48 -1.31 5.51 -11.57
C GLY A 48 -1.51 5.32 -10.05
N ASN A 49 -1.58 4.08 -9.59
CA ASN A 49 -1.83 3.71 -8.20
C ASN A 49 -0.82 4.31 -7.21
N GLY A 50 0.47 4.37 -7.56
CA GLY A 50 1.49 5.03 -6.73
C GLY A 50 1.26 6.53 -6.61
N ARG A 51 0.89 7.20 -7.72
CA ARG A 51 0.54 8.62 -7.70
C ARG A 51 -0.70 8.90 -6.84
N ILE A 52 -1.71 8.03 -6.92
CA ILE A 52 -2.93 8.15 -6.10
C ILE A 52 -2.57 7.96 -4.61
N LEU A 53 -1.75 6.96 -4.29
CA LEU A 53 -1.26 6.73 -2.94
C LEU A 53 -0.50 7.95 -2.41
N ARG A 54 0.44 8.50 -3.20
CA ARG A 54 1.19 9.72 -2.85
C ARG A 54 0.26 10.88 -2.56
N GLN A 55 -0.69 11.17 -3.44
CA GLN A 55 -1.65 12.26 -3.27
C GLN A 55 -2.47 12.08 -1.99
N THR A 56 -2.91 10.87 -1.69
CA THR A 56 -3.70 10.58 -0.49
C THR A 56 -2.87 10.79 0.78
N VAL A 57 -1.67 10.22 0.83
CA VAL A 57 -0.77 10.32 2.01
C VAL A 57 -0.34 11.78 2.25
N VAL A 58 0.10 12.49 1.21
CA VAL A 58 0.52 13.90 1.32
C VAL A 58 -0.67 14.78 1.73
N SER A 59 -1.85 14.59 1.12
CA SER A 59 -3.03 15.37 1.46
C SER A 59 -3.51 15.12 2.89
N LEU A 60 -3.39 13.88 3.38
CA LEU A 60 -3.73 13.55 4.75
C LEU A 60 -2.73 14.17 5.74
N ALA A 61 -1.43 14.04 5.48
CA ALA A 61 -0.40 14.66 6.29
C ALA A 61 -0.57 16.18 6.37
N ARG A 62 -0.89 16.83 5.26
CA ARG A 62 -1.03 18.30 5.16
C ARG A 62 -2.13 18.87 6.05
N GLN A 63 -3.12 18.07 6.44
CA GLN A 63 -4.18 18.54 7.33
C GLN A 63 -3.73 18.70 8.78
N SER A 64 -2.80 17.87 9.24
CA SER A 64 -2.32 17.89 10.62
C SER A 64 -0.90 18.46 10.76
N ASP A 65 -0.06 18.33 9.72
CA ASP A 65 1.35 18.69 9.75
C ASP A 65 1.82 19.06 8.32
N PRO A 66 1.72 20.35 7.91
CA PRO A 66 2.17 20.80 6.59
C PRO A 66 3.66 20.55 6.32
N ASP A 67 4.52 20.71 7.33
CA ASP A 67 5.97 20.50 7.17
C ASP A 67 6.31 19.02 6.95
N LEU A 68 5.56 18.11 7.58
CA LEU A 68 5.67 16.69 7.31
C LEU A 68 5.22 16.37 5.88
N ALA A 69 4.12 16.98 5.43
CA ALA A 69 3.62 16.78 4.07
C ALA A 69 4.65 17.22 3.02
N ASP A 70 5.29 18.39 3.21
CA ASP A 70 6.32 18.90 2.31
C ASP A 70 7.55 17.96 2.29
N TRP A 71 7.96 17.45 3.45
CA TRP A 71 9.04 16.47 3.53
C TRP A 71 8.68 15.14 2.83
N ILE A 72 7.46 14.62 3.02
CA ILE A 72 6.99 13.41 2.32
C ILE A 72 6.98 13.65 0.81
N GLU A 73 6.50 14.82 0.38
CA GLU A 73 6.40 15.17 -1.02
C GLU A 73 7.76 15.27 -1.72
N ALA A 74 8.78 15.76 -1.02
CA ALA A 74 10.13 15.93 -1.53
C ALA A 74 10.96 14.64 -1.48
N GLU A 75 10.85 13.85 -0.41
CA GLU A 75 11.79 12.80 -0.09
C GLU A 75 11.23 11.38 -0.28
N ALA A 76 9.92 11.16 -0.15
CA ALA A 76 9.35 9.83 -0.25
C ALA A 76 9.12 9.40 -1.71
N ALA A 77 9.25 8.10 -1.98
CA ALA A 77 8.94 7.50 -3.27
C ALA A 77 7.61 6.73 -3.20
N PHE A 78 6.85 6.82 -4.29
CA PHE A 78 5.58 6.13 -4.45
C PHE A 78 5.48 5.59 -5.90
N PRO A 79 6.29 4.57 -6.25
CA PRO A 79 6.30 4.03 -7.59
C PRO A 79 4.93 3.49 -7.99
N ASN A 80 4.56 3.71 -9.26
CA ASN A 80 3.42 3.02 -9.81
C ASN A 80 3.76 1.55 -10.02
N ALA A 81 2.74 0.70 -9.90
CA ALA A 81 2.88 -0.71 -10.22
C ALA A 81 1.71 -1.19 -11.07
N MET A 82 1.98 -2.15 -11.93
CA MET A 82 0.97 -2.98 -12.55
C MET A 82 1.04 -4.35 -11.88
N VAL A 83 -0.06 -4.73 -11.27
CA VAL A 83 -0.21 -6.04 -10.65
C VAL A 83 -1.11 -6.87 -11.53
N ASP A 84 -0.61 -7.99 -12.01
CA ASP A 84 -1.31 -8.88 -12.91
C ASP A 84 -1.29 -10.31 -12.37
N CYS A 85 -2.24 -10.58 -11.54
CA CYS A 85 -2.66 -11.88 -11.04
C CYS A 85 -4.06 -11.67 -10.47
N ILE A 86 -5.06 -12.05 -11.21
CA ILE A 86 -6.46 -11.85 -10.78
C ILE A 86 -6.78 -12.83 -9.67
N VAL A 87 -7.24 -12.28 -8.55
CA VAL A 87 -7.71 -13.02 -7.38
C VAL A 87 -9.20 -12.73 -7.21
N PRO A 88 -10.09 -13.56 -7.77
CA PRO A 88 -11.52 -13.36 -7.63
C PRO A 88 -11.97 -13.58 -6.18
N ALA A 89 -13.13 -13.01 -5.86
CA ALA A 89 -13.74 -13.27 -4.56
C ALA A 89 -14.03 -14.76 -4.38
N THR A 90 -13.61 -15.34 -3.25
CA THR A 90 -13.85 -16.74 -2.94
C THR A 90 -15.30 -16.98 -2.61
N GLY A 91 -15.95 -17.85 -3.39
CA GLY A 91 -17.33 -18.28 -3.20
C GLY A 91 -17.44 -19.76 -2.80
N PRO A 92 -18.67 -20.28 -2.67
CA PRO A 92 -18.91 -21.69 -2.33
C PRO A 92 -18.26 -22.68 -3.32
N ARG A 93 -18.16 -22.31 -4.60
CA ARG A 93 -17.55 -23.14 -5.65
C ARG A 93 -16.04 -23.29 -5.42
N GLU A 94 -15.35 -22.21 -5.12
CA GLU A 94 -13.91 -22.21 -4.87
C GLU A 94 -13.58 -22.96 -3.58
N ILE A 95 -14.42 -22.83 -2.54
CA ILE A 95 -14.29 -23.59 -1.30
C ILE A 95 -14.47 -25.09 -1.56
N ALA A 96 -15.47 -25.49 -2.34
CA ALA A 96 -15.70 -26.89 -2.72
C ALA A 96 -14.52 -27.45 -3.52
N LEU A 97 -13.97 -26.64 -4.45
CA LEU A 97 -12.80 -27.00 -5.24
C LEU A 97 -11.57 -27.23 -4.35
N ALA A 98 -11.29 -26.31 -3.42
CA ALA A 98 -10.16 -26.43 -2.49
C ALA A 98 -10.30 -27.74 -1.65
N ARG A 99 -11.49 -28.04 -1.14
CA ARG A 99 -11.77 -29.28 -0.40
C ARG A 99 -11.56 -30.53 -1.24
N SER A 100 -11.89 -30.51 -2.52
CA SER A 100 -11.68 -31.65 -3.41
C SER A 100 -10.19 -31.99 -3.60
N PHE A 101 -9.30 -31.02 -3.36
CA PHE A 101 -7.84 -31.20 -3.32
C PHE A 101 -7.29 -31.46 -1.91
N GLY A 102 -8.16 -31.71 -0.92
CA GLY A 102 -7.76 -31.95 0.46
C GLY A 102 -7.36 -30.69 1.22
N ILE A 103 -7.63 -29.51 0.70
CA ILE A 103 -7.35 -28.23 1.34
C ILE A 103 -8.56 -27.81 2.18
N ASP A 104 -8.50 -28.02 3.48
CA ASP A 104 -9.53 -27.57 4.43
C ASP A 104 -9.07 -26.26 5.09
N ALA A 105 -9.21 -25.15 4.37
CA ALA A 105 -8.86 -23.82 4.84
C ALA A 105 -10.11 -22.99 5.12
N ALA A 106 -10.09 -22.20 6.19
CA ALA A 106 -11.19 -21.29 6.53
C ALA A 106 -11.40 -20.19 5.47
N ALA A 107 -10.34 -19.77 4.79
CA ALA A 107 -10.36 -18.75 3.75
C ALA A 107 -9.43 -19.15 2.59
N PRO A 108 -9.80 -20.12 1.74
CA PRO A 108 -8.99 -20.47 0.59
C PRO A 108 -9.01 -19.34 -0.43
N VAL A 109 -7.86 -19.07 -1.04
CA VAL A 109 -7.70 -18.08 -2.11
C VAL A 109 -7.40 -18.81 -3.40
N THR A 110 -8.18 -18.53 -4.44
CA THR A 110 -7.91 -19.01 -5.80
C THR A 110 -7.42 -17.84 -6.65
N HIS A 111 -6.49 -18.11 -7.53
CA HIS A 111 -5.95 -17.10 -8.45
C HIS A 111 -5.62 -17.77 -9.79
N GLU A 112 -5.45 -16.97 -10.82
CA GLU A 112 -4.96 -17.45 -12.09
C GLU A 112 -3.48 -17.87 -12.03
N ASN A 113 -3.06 -18.70 -12.99
CA ASN A 113 -1.69 -19.21 -13.01
C ASN A 113 -0.66 -18.17 -13.52
N PHE A 114 -1.13 -17.12 -14.18
CA PHE A 114 -0.28 -16.02 -14.66
C PHE A 114 0.08 -15.08 -13.52
N ARG A 115 1.35 -14.68 -13.46
CA ARG A 115 1.87 -13.76 -12.46
C ARG A 115 2.83 -12.79 -13.11
N GLN A 116 2.54 -11.50 -13.00
CA GLN A 116 3.44 -10.44 -13.43
C GLN A 116 3.33 -9.28 -12.43
N TRP A 117 4.44 -8.69 -12.09
CA TRP A 117 4.50 -7.49 -11.27
C TRP A 117 5.49 -6.52 -11.88
N VAL A 118 5.00 -5.46 -12.48
CA VAL A 118 5.80 -4.40 -13.08
C VAL A 118 5.78 -3.21 -12.13
N ILE A 119 6.93 -2.71 -11.75
CA ILE A 119 7.09 -1.62 -10.79
C ILE A 119 8.01 -0.57 -11.40
N GLU A 120 7.66 0.72 -11.25
CA GLU A 120 8.58 1.81 -11.55
C GLU A 120 9.80 1.74 -10.63
N ASP A 121 11.01 1.91 -11.17
CA ASP A 121 12.26 1.83 -10.39
C ASP A 121 12.54 3.19 -9.69
N ASP A 122 11.68 3.55 -8.74
CA ASP A 122 11.81 4.75 -7.90
C ASP A 122 11.83 4.35 -6.41
N PHE A 123 13.02 4.03 -5.89
CA PHE A 123 13.24 3.57 -4.51
C PHE A 123 14.33 4.41 -3.84
N ARG A 124 13.94 5.43 -3.07
CA ARG A 124 14.86 6.39 -2.43
C ARG A 124 15.79 5.74 -1.39
N ALA A 125 15.33 4.71 -0.70
CA ALA A 125 16.10 3.98 0.32
C ALA A 125 16.66 2.64 -0.19
N GLY A 126 16.69 2.43 -1.50
CA GLY A 126 17.05 1.14 -2.11
C GLY A 126 15.88 0.15 -2.13
N ARG A 127 16.04 -0.93 -2.88
CA ARG A 127 15.08 -2.01 -3.02
C ARG A 127 15.75 -3.38 -2.86
N PRO A 128 14.98 -4.43 -2.56
CA PRO A 128 15.50 -5.80 -2.60
C PRO A 128 15.98 -6.18 -4.02
N ASP A 129 16.92 -7.09 -4.08
CA ASP A 129 17.44 -7.66 -5.35
C ASP A 129 16.47 -8.75 -5.82
N TRP A 130 15.31 -8.35 -6.32
CA TRP A 130 14.23 -9.25 -6.75
C TRP A 130 14.63 -10.10 -7.96
N GLU A 131 15.55 -9.62 -8.79
CA GLU A 131 16.06 -10.32 -9.96
C GLU A 131 16.77 -11.64 -9.58
N ARG A 132 17.22 -11.78 -8.32
CA ARG A 132 17.80 -13.02 -7.81
C ARG A 132 16.77 -14.00 -7.26
N ALA A 133 15.53 -13.57 -7.08
CA ALA A 133 14.45 -14.40 -6.52
C ALA A 133 13.47 -14.91 -7.58
N ALA A 134 13.65 -14.53 -8.85
CA ALA A 134 12.79 -14.89 -9.97
C ALA A 134 13.22 -16.22 -10.64
#